data_7ac00579af704d0d0c3d2b8913b55d6c
#
_entry.id   7ac00579af704d0d0c3d2b8913b55d6c
#
_cell.length_a   1.000
_cell.length_b   1.000
_cell.length_c   1.000
_cell.angle_alpha   90.00
_cell.angle_beta   90.00
_cell.angle_gamma   90.00
#
_symmetry.space_group_name_H-M   'P 1'
#
loop_
_entity.id
_entity.type
_entity.pdbx_description
1 polymer ?
#
loop_
_entity_poly.entity_id
_entity_poly.type
_entity_poly.pdbx_seq_one_letter_code
_entity_poly.pdbx_strand_id
1 'polypeptide(L)'
;MSMMDFFATGKEKPRIQDSQEVKRLFTKARWQSMTAMIIGYGMYYVTKMTLGVAKKPMLEAGFSATDLGQIGAGLLIAYAVGKCFHGFLGDRCNVKKIVPIGLLGSAVINVVLGFTPYFWAFMILWFLNGWFQSMGSAPCIVSITQWFSKKEVATQYGVFSIAHYIGEGATFIFSAMLIVHFGWQSAFLYPGLACIFIAFGMYKFMYDRPQAYGLPSANEFKGEVEEVAKEKVKTTREAQLEVLKNPYIWFIALSAACMGIARYSINSWGVIYLQEVKAYSLVAAGSVLALAPLMGGVGSFASGYISDKIFKSNHALTTVVFGFVMLVGLVGFCLSPAGNQWLDSLFMAIFGFGLGVILCFIGGMLAVDLCSQKAAGAAMGTVGLLAYAGAAVQDVLNGWLMDSSKIMVKGVAVYNFSNIKMFWIGSVILMIILVLPTLWAKKPKKFEAAEKSA
;
A
#
# COMPACT_ATOMS: atom_id res chain seq x y z
N MET A 1 4.91 -26.17 -22.88
CA MET A 1 4.28 -25.70 -21.66
C MET A 1 4.01 -24.22 -21.84
N SER A 2 2.75 -23.80 -21.92
CA SER A 2 2.46 -22.38 -22.13
C SER A 2 2.82 -21.60 -20.86
N MET A 3 3.06 -20.29 -20.97
CA MET A 3 3.32 -19.41 -19.83
C MET A 3 2.15 -19.47 -18.82
N MET A 4 0.92 -19.66 -19.31
CA MET A 4 -0.27 -19.80 -18.47
C MET A 4 -0.27 -21.12 -17.69
N ASP A 5 0.22 -22.24 -18.29
CA ASP A 5 0.32 -23.54 -17.61
C ASP A 5 1.32 -23.50 -16.44
N PHE A 6 2.39 -22.69 -16.58
CA PHE A 6 3.38 -22.53 -15.51
C PHE A 6 2.77 -21.86 -14.27
N PHE A 7 1.92 -20.85 -14.46
CA PHE A 7 1.29 -20.13 -13.36
C PHE A 7 -0.03 -20.76 -12.88
N ALA A 8 -0.53 -21.80 -13.52
CA ALA A 8 -1.76 -22.46 -13.09
C ALA A 8 -1.65 -22.99 -11.65
N THR A 9 -2.76 -22.95 -10.92
CA THR A 9 -2.87 -23.56 -9.57
C THR A 9 -2.56 -25.07 -9.64
N GLY A 10 -1.94 -25.58 -8.59
CA GLY A 10 -1.63 -27.01 -8.49
C GLY A 10 -2.88 -27.87 -8.62
N LYS A 11 -2.77 -29.00 -9.33
CA LYS A 11 -3.84 -30.00 -9.42
C LYS A 11 -4.16 -30.54 -8.03
N GLU A 12 -5.43 -30.79 -7.77
CA GLU A 12 -5.86 -31.41 -6.52
C GLU A 12 -5.29 -32.84 -6.40
N LYS A 13 -4.76 -33.14 -5.22
CA LYS A 13 -4.26 -34.45 -4.88
C LYS A 13 -5.28 -35.22 -4.05
N PRO A 14 -5.24 -36.58 -4.07
CA PRO A 14 -6.05 -37.38 -3.18
C PRO A 14 -5.90 -36.95 -1.73
N ARG A 15 -7.00 -36.93 -0.97
CA ARG A 15 -7.00 -36.50 0.43
C ARG A 15 -6.17 -37.43 1.31
N ILE A 16 -5.34 -36.86 2.15
CA ILE A 16 -4.62 -37.56 3.20
C ILE A 16 -5.64 -38.05 4.23
N GLN A 17 -5.60 -39.34 4.58
CA GLN A 17 -6.55 -39.96 5.51
C GLN A 17 -6.09 -39.82 6.97
N ASP A 18 -4.79 -39.76 7.22
CA ASP A 18 -4.23 -39.61 8.57
C ASP A 18 -4.47 -38.19 9.12
N SER A 19 -5.34 -38.12 10.11
CA SER A 19 -5.71 -36.86 10.79
C SER A 19 -4.52 -36.18 11.49
N GLN A 20 -3.54 -36.94 12.00
CA GLN A 20 -2.36 -36.34 12.65
C GLN A 20 -1.41 -35.76 11.59
N GLU A 21 -1.24 -36.44 10.49
CA GLU A 21 -0.43 -35.92 9.38
C GLU A 21 -1.06 -34.68 8.76
N VAL A 22 -2.38 -34.68 8.52
CA VAL A 22 -3.14 -33.50 8.06
C VAL A 22 -2.90 -32.32 8.98
N LYS A 23 -3.06 -32.49 10.31
CA LYS A 23 -2.86 -31.41 11.29
C LYS A 23 -1.44 -30.85 11.24
N ARG A 24 -0.44 -31.73 11.17
CA ARG A 24 0.99 -31.36 11.12
C ARG A 24 1.30 -30.56 9.84
N LEU A 25 0.92 -31.09 8.68
CA LEU A 25 1.22 -30.50 7.39
C LEU A 25 0.45 -29.19 7.17
N PHE A 26 -0.84 -29.16 7.53
CA PHE A 26 -1.66 -27.94 7.41
C PHE A 26 -1.10 -26.81 8.28
N THR A 27 -0.80 -27.07 9.55
CA THR A 27 -0.25 -26.07 10.47
C THR A 27 1.11 -25.59 10.00
N LYS A 28 1.99 -26.49 9.55
CA LYS A 28 3.31 -26.13 9.01
C LYS A 28 3.16 -25.24 7.77
N ALA A 29 2.37 -25.66 6.79
CA ALA A 29 2.23 -24.97 5.52
C ALA A 29 1.65 -23.56 5.67
N ARG A 30 0.58 -23.38 6.48
CA ARG A 30 -0.06 -22.08 6.68
C ARG A 30 0.87 -21.07 7.36
N TRP A 31 1.61 -21.49 8.39
CA TRP A 31 2.50 -20.58 9.11
C TRP A 31 3.79 -20.29 8.34
N GLN A 32 4.35 -21.26 7.63
CA GLN A 32 5.49 -21.02 6.74
C GLN A 32 5.12 -20.08 5.61
N SER A 33 3.96 -20.26 4.97
CA SER A 33 3.47 -19.33 3.94
C SER A 33 3.24 -17.92 4.50
N MET A 34 2.62 -17.82 5.67
CA MET A 34 2.36 -16.53 6.32
C MET A 34 3.65 -15.78 6.64
N THR A 35 4.63 -16.45 7.25
CA THR A 35 5.93 -15.85 7.56
C THR A 35 6.67 -15.42 6.30
N ALA A 36 6.70 -16.28 5.28
CA ALA A 36 7.33 -15.96 4.00
C ALA A 36 6.66 -14.75 3.31
N MET A 37 5.33 -14.66 3.37
CA MET A 37 4.58 -13.51 2.83
C MET A 37 4.86 -12.23 3.62
N ILE A 38 4.92 -12.26 4.94
CA ILE A 38 5.22 -11.08 5.77
C ILE A 38 6.60 -10.54 5.43
N ILE A 39 7.64 -11.39 5.45
CA ILE A 39 9.01 -10.99 5.12
C ILE A 39 9.08 -10.46 3.68
N GLY A 40 8.57 -11.23 2.72
CA GLY A 40 8.63 -10.86 1.31
C GLY A 40 7.86 -9.59 0.99
N TYR A 41 6.66 -9.41 1.58
CA TYR A 41 5.86 -8.23 1.34
C TYR A 41 6.47 -6.96 1.94
N GLY A 42 7.14 -7.07 3.09
CA GLY A 42 7.97 -5.98 3.62
C GLY A 42 9.06 -5.59 2.62
N MET A 43 9.73 -6.56 2.00
CA MET A 43 10.79 -6.30 1.01
C MET A 43 10.28 -5.75 -0.32
N TYR A 44 9.03 -6.03 -0.70
CA TYR A 44 8.37 -5.33 -1.80
C TYR A 44 8.34 -3.82 -1.56
N TYR A 45 8.06 -3.39 -0.33
CA TYR A 45 8.05 -1.96 0.01
C TYR A 45 9.45 -1.36 0.00
N VAL A 46 10.46 -2.10 0.43
CA VAL A 46 11.85 -1.65 0.36
C VAL A 46 12.27 -1.33 -1.08
N THR A 47 11.96 -2.20 -2.04
CA THR A 47 12.30 -1.99 -3.47
C THR A 47 11.35 -1.02 -4.20
N LYS A 48 10.30 -0.53 -3.54
CA LYS A 48 9.32 0.41 -4.09
C LYS A 48 9.55 1.85 -3.63
N MET A 49 9.92 2.06 -2.37
CA MET A 49 9.95 3.39 -1.74
C MET A 49 11.33 4.06 -1.79
N THR A 50 12.35 3.37 -2.24
CA THR A 50 13.75 3.81 -2.29
C THR A 50 13.93 5.14 -3.03
N LEU A 51 13.22 5.34 -4.15
CA LEU A 51 13.32 6.57 -4.95
C LEU A 51 13.05 7.83 -4.12
N GLY A 52 12.09 7.80 -3.19
CA GLY A 52 11.77 8.96 -2.34
C GLY A 52 12.95 9.41 -1.47
N VAL A 53 13.82 8.49 -1.05
CA VAL A 53 15.03 8.79 -0.27
C VAL A 53 16.18 9.24 -1.16
N ALA A 54 16.26 8.71 -2.39
CA ALA A 54 17.36 8.96 -3.33
C ALA A 54 17.20 10.26 -4.12
N LYS A 55 16.03 10.94 -4.09
CA LYS A 55 15.73 12.09 -4.97
C LYS A 55 16.75 13.21 -4.88
N LYS A 56 17.15 13.66 -3.68
CA LYS A 56 18.11 14.76 -3.56
C LYS A 56 19.48 14.40 -4.14
N PRO A 57 20.12 13.28 -3.77
CA PRO A 57 21.36 12.86 -4.43
C PRO A 57 21.24 12.65 -5.94
N MET A 58 20.06 12.24 -6.45
CA MET A 58 19.83 12.14 -7.90
C MET A 58 19.70 13.51 -8.57
N LEU A 59 19.13 14.53 -7.91
CA LEU A 59 19.16 15.93 -8.41
C LEU A 59 20.60 16.43 -8.51
N GLU A 60 21.43 16.13 -7.53
CA GLU A 60 22.86 16.45 -7.53
C GLU A 60 23.62 15.70 -8.64
N ALA A 61 23.15 14.52 -9.03
CA ALA A 61 23.69 13.72 -10.13
C ALA A 61 23.19 14.15 -11.52
N GLY A 62 22.32 15.18 -11.61
CA GLY A 62 21.89 15.80 -12.88
C GLY A 62 20.47 15.48 -13.34
N PHE A 63 19.68 14.73 -12.58
CA PHE A 63 18.24 14.60 -12.84
C PHE A 63 17.52 15.91 -12.47
N SER A 64 16.45 16.28 -13.20
CA SER A 64 15.56 17.35 -12.78
C SER A 64 14.52 16.83 -11.78
N ALA A 65 13.88 17.72 -11.02
CA ALA A 65 12.79 17.34 -10.13
C ALA A 65 11.58 16.83 -10.94
N THR A 66 11.34 17.39 -12.12
CA THR A 66 10.33 16.93 -13.08
C THR A 66 10.60 15.50 -13.55
N ASP A 67 11.87 15.18 -13.90
CA ASP A 67 12.26 13.80 -14.26
C ASP A 67 11.94 12.82 -13.14
N LEU A 68 12.31 13.16 -11.91
CA LEU A 68 12.08 12.31 -10.73
C LEU A 68 10.60 12.16 -10.41
N GLY A 69 9.80 13.19 -10.67
CA GLY A 69 8.35 13.14 -10.59
C GLY A 69 7.72 12.22 -11.63
N GLN A 70 8.17 12.31 -12.89
CA GLN A 70 7.70 11.43 -13.97
C GLN A 70 8.09 9.97 -13.73
N ILE A 71 9.31 9.71 -13.28
CA ILE A 71 9.78 8.37 -12.90
C ILE A 71 8.88 7.80 -11.79
N GLY A 72 8.62 8.56 -10.72
CA GLY A 72 7.76 8.12 -9.62
C GLY A 72 6.33 7.82 -10.07
N ALA A 73 5.73 8.71 -10.87
CA ALA A 73 4.39 8.51 -11.45
C ALA A 73 4.33 7.26 -12.35
N GLY A 74 5.37 6.99 -13.13
CA GLY A 74 5.45 5.80 -13.98
C GLY A 74 5.28 4.50 -13.21
N LEU A 75 5.95 4.36 -12.06
CA LEU A 75 5.77 3.20 -11.18
C LEU A 75 4.34 3.09 -10.66
N LEU A 76 3.74 4.20 -10.22
CA LEU A 76 2.40 4.21 -9.62
C LEU A 76 1.32 3.87 -10.65
N ILE A 77 1.46 4.34 -11.89
CA ILE A 77 0.57 3.99 -13.01
C ILE A 77 0.70 2.49 -13.34
N ALA A 78 1.92 2.00 -13.53
CA ALA A 78 2.15 0.59 -13.79
C ALA A 78 1.63 -0.32 -12.67
N TYR A 79 1.80 0.10 -11.42
CA TYR A 79 1.28 -0.60 -10.26
C TYR A 79 -0.24 -0.62 -10.24
N ALA A 80 -0.92 0.50 -10.55
CA ALA A 80 -2.38 0.57 -10.58
C ALA A 80 -2.97 -0.38 -11.64
N VAL A 81 -2.44 -0.31 -12.87
CA VAL A 81 -2.86 -1.19 -13.97
C VAL A 81 -2.55 -2.66 -13.66
N GLY A 82 -1.33 -2.92 -13.18
CA GLY A 82 -0.90 -4.26 -12.80
C GLY A 82 -1.73 -4.85 -11.66
N LYS A 83 -2.14 -4.04 -10.67
CA LYS A 83 -2.99 -4.48 -9.56
C LYS A 83 -4.37 -4.95 -10.03
N CYS A 84 -4.96 -4.26 -11.00
CA CYS A 84 -6.19 -4.72 -11.64
C CYS A 84 -5.97 -6.07 -12.35
N PHE A 85 -4.93 -6.18 -13.15
CA PHE A 85 -4.62 -7.38 -13.91
C PHE A 85 -4.30 -8.59 -13.01
N HIS A 86 -3.39 -8.43 -12.05
CA HIS A 86 -2.99 -9.49 -11.14
C HIS A 86 -4.05 -9.82 -10.08
N GLY A 87 -4.99 -8.91 -9.81
CA GLY A 87 -6.17 -9.20 -9.00
C GLY A 87 -7.06 -10.27 -9.66
N PHE A 88 -7.34 -10.14 -10.96
CA PHE A 88 -8.08 -11.16 -11.72
C PHE A 88 -7.32 -12.47 -11.90
N LEU A 89 -5.99 -12.40 -11.99
CA LEU A 89 -5.14 -13.59 -12.11
C LEU A 89 -4.97 -14.32 -10.78
N GLY A 90 -5.00 -13.61 -9.66
CA GLY A 90 -4.70 -14.16 -8.34
C GLY A 90 -5.55 -15.38 -7.96
N ASP A 91 -6.84 -15.35 -8.33
CA ASP A 91 -7.77 -16.46 -8.06
C ASP A 91 -7.47 -17.73 -8.89
N ARG A 92 -6.75 -17.59 -10.00
CA ARG A 92 -6.46 -18.67 -10.95
C ARG A 92 -5.00 -19.09 -10.99
N CYS A 93 -4.13 -18.33 -10.31
CA CYS A 93 -2.69 -18.53 -10.35
C CYS A 93 -2.17 -19.19 -9.08
N ASN A 94 -1.08 -19.92 -9.24
CA ASN A 94 -0.31 -20.51 -8.15
C ASN A 94 0.41 -19.39 -7.37
N VAL A 95 -0.08 -19.09 -6.17
CA VAL A 95 0.44 -18.03 -5.31
C VAL A 95 1.90 -18.26 -4.94
N LYS A 96 2.30 -19.52 -4.74
CA LYS A 96 3.69 -19.93 -4.48
C LYS A 96 4.66 -19.50 -5.59
N LYS A 97 4.18 -19.30 -6.82
CA LYS A 97 5.00 -18.91 -7.96
C LYS A 97 4.91 -17.42 -8.24
N ILE A 98 3.70 -16.86 -8.31
CA ILE A 98 3.48 -15.50 -8.77
C ILE A 98 4.09 -14.45 -7.81
N VAL A 99 3.96 -14.65 -6.49
CA VAL A 99 4.48 -13.67 -5.51
C VAL A 99 6.00 -13.63 -5.50
N PRO A 100 6.73 -14.78 -5.40
CA PRO A 100 8.19 -14.72 -5.45
C PRO A 100 8.74 -14.22 -6.79
N ILE A 101 8.09 -14.55 -7.92
CA ILE A 101 8.50 -14.06 -9.25
C ILE A 101 8.33 -12.54 -9.35
N GLY A 102 7.25 -11.99 -8.81
CA GLY A 102 7.07 -10.54 -8.73
C GLY A 102 8.19 -9.88 -7.92
N LEU A 103 8.55 -10.43 -6.76
CA LEU A 103 9.67 -9.91 -5.97
C LEU A 103 11.00 -10.06 -6.68
N LEU A 104 11.25 -11.19 -7.34
CA LEU A 104 12.46 -11.43 -8.11
C LEU A 104 12.60 -10.45 -9.28
N GLY A 105 11.51 -10.23 -10.04
CA GLY A 105 11.50 -9.24 -11.13
C GLY A 105 11.80 -7.83 -10.62
N SER A 106 11.14 -7.42 -9.54
CA SER A 106 11.43 -6.15 -8.86
C SER A 106 12.88 -6.06 -8.38
N ALA A 107 13.41 -7.14 -7.80
CA ALA A 107 14.78 -7.22 -7.29
C ALA A 107 15.82 -7.05 -8.42
N VAL A 108 15.66 -7.78 -9.51
CA VAL A 108 16.55 -7.68 -10.69
C VAL A 108 16.53 -6.26 -11.26
N ILE A 109 15.35 -5.66 -11.40
CA ILE A 109 15.22 -4.28 -11.87
C ILE A 109 15.96 -3.32 -10.94
N ASN A 110 15.80 -3.45 -9.64
CA ASN A 110 16.50 -2.60 -8.68
C ASN A 110 18.02 -2.76 -8.76
N VAL A 111 18.53 -3.98 -8.95
CA VAL A 111 19.97 -4.21 -9.19
C VAL A 111 20.44 -3.46 -10.45
N VAL A 112 19.70 -3.56 -11.57
CA VAL A 112 20.03 -2.87 -12.82
C VAL A 112 19.98 -1.35 -12.66
N LEU A 113 19.00 -0.83 -11.91
CA LEU A 113 18.88 0.61 -11.61
C LEU A 113 20.10 1.16 -10.86
N GLY A 114 20.73 0.36 -10.00
CA GLY A 114 21.99 0.73 -9.35
C GLY A 114 23.14 1.05 -10.31
N PHE A 115 23.03 0.65 -11.56
CA PHE A 115 24.03 0.93 -12.63
C PHE A 115 23.51 1.86 -13.72
N THR A 116 22.31 2.41 -13.59
CA THR A 116 21.62 3.14 -14.66
C THR A 116 21.48 4.63 -14.33
N PRO A 117 22.34 5.52 -14.88
CA PRO A 117 22.26 6.97 -14.61
C PRO A 117 21.39 7.73 -15.63
N TYR A 118 20.78 7.07 -16.60
CA TYR A 118 20.06 7.71 -17.71
C TYR A 118 18.56 7.76 -17.45
N PHE A 119 17.95 8.94 -17.62
CA PHE A 119 16.52 9.18 -17.36
C PHE A 119 15.59 8.14 -18.03
N TRP A 120 15.68 7.96 -19.35
CA TRP A 120 14.76 7.07 -20.09
C TRP A 120 14.90 5.60 -19.68
N ALA A 121 16.12 5.13 -19.46
CA ALA A 121 16.34 3.78 -19.00
C ALA A 121 15.81 3.60 -17.57
N PHE A 122 16.06 4.57 -16.70
CA PHE A 122 15.55 4.55 -15.32
C PHE A 122 14.02 4.57 -15.31
N MET A 123 13.38 5.42 -16.10
CA MET A 123 11.93 5.53 -16.22
C MET A 123 11.29 4.21 -16.68
N ILE A 124 11.82 3.58 -17.73
CA ILE A 124 11.31 2.30 -18.22
C ILE A 124 11.46 1.21 -17.16
N LEU A 125 12.64 1.10 -16.56
CA LEU A 125 12.91 0.11 -15.51
C LEU A 125 12.03 0.34 -14.29
N TRP A 126 11.84 1.60 -13.86
CA TRP A 126 10.99 1.92 -12.71
C TRP A 126 9.51 1.68 -12.98
N PHE A 127 9.06 1.90 -14.22
CA PHE A 127 7.72 1.50 -14.69
C PHE A 127 7.54 -0.02 -14.61
N LEU A 128 8.50 -0.79 -15.13
CA LEU A 128 8.49 -2.26 -15.03
C LEU A 128 8.54 -2.74 -13.58
N ASN A 129 9.28 -2.03 -12.70
CA ASN A 129 9.27 -2.30 -11.27
C ASN A 129 7.84 -2.21 -10.72
N GLY A 130 7.08 -1.16 -11.08
CA GLY A 130 5.67 -1.01 -10.69
C GLY A 130 4.79 -2.18 -11.11
N TRP A 131 5.01 -2.71 -12.32
CA TRP A 131 4.30 -3.90 -12.81
C TRP A 131 4.59 -5.13 -11.93
N PHE A 132 5.86 -5.44 -11.67
CA PHE A 132 6.24 -6.58 -10.81
C PHE A 132 5.81 -6.37 -9.35
N GLN A 133 5.87 -5.16 -8.84
CA GLN A 133 5.38 -4.80 -7.50
C GLN A 133 3.90 -5.12 -7.31
N SER A 134 3.08 -5.02 -8.35
CA SER A 134 1.64 -5.31 -8.29
C SER A 134 1.31 -6.80 -8.09
N MET A 135 2.27 -7.71 -8.33
CA MET A 135 2.13 -9.15 -8.10
C MET A 135 2.17 -9.54 -6.61
N GLY A 136 2.50 -8.61 -5.71
CA GLY A 136 2.64 -8.92 -4.28
C GLY A 136 1.31 -8.96 -3.53
N SER A 137 0.54 -7.90 -3.57
CA SER A 137 -0.58 -7.65 -2.64
C SER A 137 -1.75 -8.62 -2.84
N ALA A 138 -2.41 -8.61 -4.00
CA ALA A 138 -3.63 -9.38 -4.23
C ALA A 138 -3.42 -10.91 -4.10
N PRO A 139 -2.36 -11.51 -4.68
CA PRO A 139 -2.12 -12.94 -4.48
C PRO A 139 -1.81 -13.34 -3.04
N CYS A 140 -1.16 -12.49 -2.24
CA CYS A 140 -0.97 -12.77 -0.81
C CYS A 140 -2.30 -12.80 -0.06
N ILE A 141 -3.25 -11.90 -0.38
CA ILE A 141 -4.59 -11.93 0.21
C ILE A 141 -5.31 -13.22 -0.17
N VAL A 142 -5.23 -13.64 -1.43
CA VAL A 142 -5.79 -14.93 -1.88
C VAL A 142 -5.18 -16.08 -1.08
N SER A 143 -3.87 -16.11 -0.85
CA SER A 143 -3.23 -17.12 -0.02
C SER A 143 -3.78 -17.12 1.42
N ILE A 144 -3.97 -15.96 2.02
CA ILE A 144 -4.55 -15.86 3.37
C ILE A 144 -5.96 -16.45 3.41
N THR A 145 -6.82 -16.16 2.42
CA THR A 145 -8.19 -16.72 2.37
C THR A 145 -8.22 -18.23 2.12
N GLN A 146 -7.17 -18.80 1.53
CA GLN A 146 -7.05 -20.24 1.30
C GLN A 146 -6.54 -21.02 2.52
N TRP A 147 -5.66 -20.42 3.33
CA TRP A 147 -5.00 -21.08 4.46
C TRP A 147 -5.61 -20.78 5.82
N PHE A 148 -6.47 -19.75 5.92
CA PHE A 148 -7.14 -19.36 7.16
C PHE A 148 -8.65 -19.36 6.98
N SER A 149 -9.38 -19.77 8.03
CA SER A 149 -10.84 -19.85 8.00
C SER A 149 -11.49 -18.46 7.95
N LYS A 150 -12.76 -18.38 7.56
CA LYS A 150 -13.51 -17.11 7.48
C LYS A 150 -13.42 -16.27 8.75
N LYS A 151 -13.37 -16.90 9.93
CA LYS A 151 -13.24 -16.21 11.23
C LYS A 151 -11.81 -15.70 11.47
N GLU A 152 -10.80 -16.34 10.90
CA GLU A 152 -9.38 -16.00 11.10
C GLU A 152 -8.88 -14.97 10.06
N VAL A 153 -9.44 -14.93 8.85
CA VAL A 153 -8.94 -14.12 7.71
C VAL A 153 -8.72 -12.65 8.06
N ALA A 154 -9.68 -12.01 8.73
CA ALA A 154 -9.57 -10.59 9.07
C ALA A 154 -8.37 -10.31 10.00
N THR A 155 -8.19 -11.14 11.02
CA THR A 155 -7.04 -11.03 11.95
C THR A 155 -5.73 -11.28 11.24
N GLN A 156 -5.66 -12.32 10.40
CA GLN A 156 -4.43 -12.66 9.69
C GLN A 156 -4.08 -11.62 8.61
N TYR A 157 -5.07 -11.03 7.96
CA TYR A 157 -4.86 -9.90 7.07
C TYR A 157 -4.30 -8.68 7.84
N GLY A 158 -4.80 -8.41 9.04
CA GLY A 158 -4.25 -7.37 9.92
C GLY A 158 -2.78 -7.61 10.25
N VAL A 159 -2.41 -8.85 10.63
CA VAL A 159 -1.01 -9.24 10.89
C VAL A 159 -0.15 -9.10 9.63
N PHE A 160 -0.63 -9.58 8.48
CA PHE A 160 0.07 -9.40 7.20
C PHE A 160 0.28 -7.93 6.84
N SER A 161 -0.70 -7.08 7.13
CA SER A 161 -0.62 -5.66 6.83
C SER A 161 0.47 -4.91 7.59
N ILE A 162 0.93 -5.43 8.73
CA ILE A 162 2.05 -4.85 9.49
C ILE A 162 3.34 -4.87 8.65
N ALA A 163 3.49 -5.86 7.77
CA ALA A 163 4.67 -6.03 6.94
C ALA A 163 4.97 -4.80 6.06
N HIS A 164 3.94 -4.18 5.47
CA HIS A 164 4.18 -3.02 4.62
C HIS A 164 4.55 -1.77 5.41
N TYR A 165 4.00 -1.57 6.59
CA TYR A 165 4.35 -0.43 7.44
C TYR A 165 5.81 -0.52 7.94
N ILE A 166 6.24 -1.71 8.34
CA ILE A 166 7.63 -1.96 8.74
C ILE A 166 8.56 -1.81 7.53
N GLY A 167 8.21 -2.40 6.37
CA GLY A 167 9.02 -2.30 5.16
C GLY A 167 9.18 -0.86 4.67
N GLU A 168 8.10 -0.07 4.70
CA GLU A 168 8.10 1.34 4.34
C GLU A 168 8.96 2.17 5.31
N GLY A 169 8.79 1.99 6.63
CA GLY A 169 9.59 2.68 7.64
C GLY A 169 11.07 2.31 7.58
N ALA A 170 11.37 1.03 7.42
CA ALA A 170 12.73 0.52 7.28
C ALA A 170 13.43 1.11 6.03
N THR A 171 12.70 1.29 4.92
CA THR A 171 13.25 1.87 3.70
C THR A 171 13.82 3.27 3.94
N PHE A 172 13.09 4.14 4.65
CA PHE A 172 13.56 5.49 4.91
C PHE A 172 14.88 5.53 5.68
N ILE A 173 15.05 4.64 6.65
CA ILE A 173 16.25 4.58 7.48
C ILE A 173 17.40 3.91 6.74
N PHE A 174 17.20 2.68 6.27
CA PHE A 174 18.27 1.89 5.66
C PHE A 174 18.74 2.46 4.33
N SER A 175 17.82 2.96 3.47
CA SER A 175 18.23 3.61 2.22
C SER A 175 19.03 4.88 2.48
N ALA A 176 18.66 5.68 3.48
CA ALA A 176 19.43 6.87 3.86
C ALA A 176 20.86 6.51 4.32
N MET A 177 21.01 5.47 5.14
CA MET A 177 22.33 4.98 5.58
C MET A 177 23.17 4.49 4.40
N LEU A 178 22.59 3.69 3.51
CA LEU A 178 23.30 3.19 2.33
C LEU A 178 23.77 4.34 1.44
N ILE A 179 22.91 5.33 1.18
CA ILE A 179 23.23 6.48 0.34
C ILE A 179 24.40 7.29 0.90
N VAL A 180 24.41 7.54 2.21
CA VAL A 180 25.48 8.32 2.86
C VAL A 180 26.85 7.62 2.75
N HIS A 181 26.88 6.30 2.81
CA HIS A 181 28.15 5.55 2.80
C HIS A 181 28.60 5.12 1.39
N PHE A 182 27.66 4.85 0.47
CA PHE A 182 27.97 4.21 -0.81
C PHE A 182 27.36 4.91 -2.03
N GLY A 183 26.75 6.08 -1.84
CA GLY A 183 26.08 6.83 -2.92
C GLY A 183 24.66 6.32 -3.20
N TRP A 184 23.88 7.11 -3.99
CA TRP A 184 22.46 6.87 -4.22
C TRP A 184 22.16 5.53 -4.94
N GLN A 185 23.06 5.06 -5.77
CA GLN A 185 22.95 3.78 -6.49
C GLN A 185 22.82 2.60 -5.52
N SER A 186 23.51 2.67 -4.39
CA SER A 186 23.54 1.63 -3.36
C SER A 186 22.16 1.33 -2.77
N ALA A 187 21.31 2.35 -2.69
CA ALA A 187 19.94 2.22 -2.17
C ALA A 187 19.04 1.36 -3.07
N PHE A 188 19.36 1.21 -4.34
CA PHE A 188 18.69 0.28 -5.25
C PHE A 188 19.42 -1.07 -5.29
N LEU A 189 20.73 -1.05 -5.39
CA LEU A 189 21.58 -2.24 -5.59
C LEU A 189 21.47 -3.23 -4.42
N TYR A 190 21.77 -2.79 -3.20
CA TYR A 190 21.83 -3.70 -2.05
C TYR A 190 20.47 -4.27 -1.65
N PRO A 191 19.38 -3.48 -1.58
CA PRO A 191 18.06 -4.06 -1.37
C PRO A 191 17.64 -5.00 -2.49
N GLY A 192 17.97 -4.68 -3.76
CA GLY A 192 17.73 -5.56 -4.90
C GLY A 192 18.41 -6.91 -4.72
N LEU A 193 19.70 -6.93 -4.37
CA LEU A 193 20.44 -8.16 -4.09
C LEU A 193 19.83 -8.95 -2.92
N ALA A 194 19.49 -8.30 -1.83
CA ALA A 194 18.83 -8.96 -0.69
C ALA A 194 17.49 -9.57 -1.08
N CYS A 195 16.69 -8.87 -1.91
CA CYS A 195 15.39 -9.35 -2.38
C CYS A 195 15.50 -10.57 -3.29
N ILE A 196 16.58 -10.76 -4.04
CA ILE A 196 16.83 -11.98 -4.81
C ILE A 196 16.85 -13.20 -3.88
N PHE A 197 17.63 -13.15 -2.81
CA PHE A 197 17.71 -14.26 -1.83
C PHE A 197 16.36 -14.50 -1.13
N ILE A 198 15.66 -13.43 -0.78
CA ILE A 198 14.35 -13.52 -0.14
C ILE A 198 13.30 -14.10 -1.08
N ALA A 199 13.32 -13.75 -2.38
CA ALA A 199 12.43 -14.32 -3.37
C ALA A 199 12.62 -15.85 -3.53
N PHE A 200 13.85 -16.32 -3.52
CA PHE A 200 14.13 -17.77 -3.48
C PHE A 200 13.64 -18.43 -2.19
N GLY A 201 13.85 -17.76 -1.04
CA GLY A 201 13.28 -18.20 0.23
C GLY A 201 11.76 -18.29 0.19
N MET A 202 11.08 -17.27 -0.33
CA MET A 202 9.63 -17.29 -0.51
C MET A 202 9.18 -18.47 -1.39
N TYR A 203 9.83 -18.69 -2.52
CA TYR A 203 9.51 -19.80 -3.41
C TYR A 203 9.65 -21.16 -2.71
N LYS A 204 10.62 -21.31 -1.82
CA LYS A 204 10.86 -22.55 -1.05
C LYS A 204 9.80 -22.75 0.05
N PHE A 205 9.43 -21.70 0.79
CA PHE A 205 8.62 -21.78 2.01
C PHE A 205 7.14 -21.49 1.81
N MET A 206 6.74 -20.85 0.73
CA MET A 206 5.33 -20.66 0.40
C MET A 206 4.72 -21.95 -0.15
N TYR A 207 3.44 -22.12 0.14
CA TYR A 207 2.61 -23.21 -0.38
C TYR A 207 1.50 -22.62 -1.26
N ASP A 208 1.06 -23.38 -2.26
CA ASP A 208 -0.14 -23.12 -3.03
C ASP A 208 -1.39 -23.47 -2.18
N ARG A 209 -2.55 -23.57 -2.76
CA ARG A 209 -3.78 -23.94 -2.04
C ARG A 209 -3.69 -25.31 -1.35
N PRO A 210 -4.38 -25.51 -0.20
CA PRO A 210 -4.32 -26.77 0.56
C PRO A 210 -4.62 -28.03 -0.26
N GLN A 211 -5.60 -27.96 -1.17
CA GLN A 211 -6.03 -29.10 -2.01
C GLN A 211 -4.92 -29.61 -2.94
N ALA A 212 -3.97 -28.75 -3.33
CA ALA A 212 -2.81 -29.16 -4.13
C ALA A 212 -1.86 -30.13 -3.37
N TYR A 213 -2.03 -30.23 -2.07
CA TYR A 213 -1.24 -31.10 -1.17
C TYR A 213 -2.08 -32.21 -0.54
N GLY A 214 -3.33 -32.41 -0.97
CA GLY A 214 -4.25 -33.41 -0.40
C GLY A 214 -4.80 -33.03 0.98
N LEU A 215 -4.75 -31.73 1.30
CA LEU A 215 -5.24 -31.18 2.58
C LEU A 215 -6.68 -30.65 2.42
N PRO A 216 -7.49 -30.65 3.51
CA PRO A 216 -8.82 -30.06 3.51
C PRO A 216 -8.76 -28.53 3.31
N SER A 217 -9.90 -27.91 3.00
CA SER A 217 -10.01 -26.45 3.05
C SER A 217 -9.81 -25.90 4.48
N ALA A 218 -9.48 -24.62 4.60
CA ALA A 218 -9.28 -24.01 5.92
C ALA A 218 -10.55 -24.04 6.80
N ASN A 219 -11.74 -23.90 6.20
CA ASN A 219 -13.01 -23.99 6.91
C ASN A 219 -13.28 -25.43 7.39
N GLU A 220 -13.08 -26.42 6.50
CA GLU A 220 -13.18 -27.85 6.87
C GLU A 220 -12.19 -28.21 8.00
N PHE A 221 -10.94 -27.77 7.91
CA PHE A 221 -9.92 -28.01 8.93
C PHE A 221 -10.32 -27.47 10.31
N LYS A 222 -11.08 -26.37 10.34
CA LYS A 222 -11.58 -25.74 11.57
C LYS A 222 -12.97 -26.24 11.97
N GLY A 223 -13.61 -27.11 11.21
CA GLY A 223 -14.98 -27.57 11.46
C GLY A 223 -16.04 -26.48 11.26
N GLU A 224 -15.73 -25.45 10.48
CA GLU A 224 -16.67 -24.37 10.15
C GLU A 224 -17.54 -24.81 8.96
N VAL A 225 -18.87 -24.81 9.18
CA VAL A 225 -19.84 -25.12 8.11
C VAL A 225 -19.91 -23.94 7.16
N GLU A 226 -19.82 -24.19 5.85
CA GLU A 226 -20.10 -23.18 4.84
C GLU A 226 -21.60 -22.83 4.84
N GLU A 227 -21.98 -21.75 5.48
CA GLU A 227 -23.27 -21.13 5.22
C GLU A 227 -23.28 -20.58 3.79
N VAL A 228 -23.90 -21.31 2.88
CA VAL A 228 -24.23 -20.83 1.55
C VAL A 228 -25.32 -19.78 1.71
N ALA A 229 -24.94 -18.53 1.80
CA ALA A 229 -25.89 -17.43 1.81
C ALA A 229 -26.69 -17.42 0.49
N LYS A 230 -27.94 -17.89 0.55
CA LYS A 230 -28.93 -17.82 -0.55
C LYS A 230 -29.37 -16.37 -0.72
N GLU A 231 -28.56 -15.53 -1.33
CA GLU A 231 -29.01 -14.20 -1.76
C GLU A 231 -29.79 -14.29 -3.07
N LYS A 232 -31.01 -13.70 -3.07
CA LYS A 232 -31.80 -13.49 -4.29
C LYS A 232 -31.00 -12.68 -5.30
N VAL A 233 -30.90 -13.23 -6.49
CA VAL A 233 -29.90 -12.94 -7.51
C VAL A 233 -30.18 -11.65 -8.26
N LYS A 234 -29.50 -10.56 -7.94
CA LYS A 234 -29.06 -9.60 -8.98
C LYS A 234 -27.83 -10.19 -9.66
N THR A 235 -27.73 -10.05 -10.97
CA THR A 235 -26.49 -10.45 -11.67
C THR A 235 -25.32 -9.62 -11.18
N THR A 236 -24.11 -10.19 -11.13
CA THR A 236 -22.90 -9.48 -10.70
C THR A 236 -22.69 -8.18 -11.48
N ARG A 237 -23.04 -8.18 -12.78
CA ARG A 237 -22.96 -7.01 -13.67
C ARG A 237 -23.89 -5.88 -13.23
N GLU A 238 -25.14 -6.19 -12.87
CA GLU A 238 -26.10 -5.19 -12.38
C GLU A 238 -25.62 -4.56 -11.06
N ALA A 239 -25.12 -5.38 -10.15
CA ALA A 239 -24.57 -4.91 -8.89
C ALA A 239 -23.34 -3.99 -9.09
N GLN A 240 -22.47 -4.31 -10.05
CA GLN A 240 -21.30 -3.47 -10.41
C GLN A 240 -21.74 -2.13 -11.05
N LEU A 241 -22.78 -2.15 -11.91
CA LEU A 241 -23.31 -0.92 -12.51
C LEU A 241 -23.98 -0.01 -11.48
N GLU A 242 -24.64 -0.58 -10.46
CA GLU A 242 -25.20 0.20 -9.34
C GLU A 242 -24.10 0.95 -8.56
N VAL A 243 -22.95 0.32 -8.34
CA VAL A 243 -21.79 0.97 -7.70
C VAL A 243 -21.34 2.20 -8.50
N LEU A 244 -21.17 2.05 -9.82
CA LEU A 244 -20.74 3.16 -10.67
C LEU A 244 -21.78 4.28 -10.79
N LYS A 245 -23.06 4.00 -10.55
CA LYS A 245 -24.15 5.00 -10.52
C LYS A 245 -24.30 5.67 -9.15
N ASN A 246 -23.72 5.13 -8.09
CA ASN A 246 -23.85 5.68 -6.74
C ASN A 246 -22.91 6.87 -6.55
N PRO A 247 -23.41 8.11 -6.40
CA PRO A 247 -22.57 9.30 -6.26
C PRO A 247 -21.68 9.26 -5.01
N TYR A 248 -22.11 8.62 -3.93
CA TYR A 248 -21.30 8.50 -2.72
C TYR A 248 -20.03 7.68 -2.94
N ILE A 249 -20.06 6.68 -3.84
CA ILE A 249 -18.85 5.93 -4.20
C ILE A 249 -17.83 6.84 -4.88
N TRP A 250 -18.26 7.77 -5.71
CA TRP A 250 -17.38 8.74 -6.36
C TRP A 250 -16.80 9.75 -5.36
N PHE A 251 -17.60 10.20 -4.38
CA PHE A 251 -17.08 11.04 -3.31
C PHE A 251 -15.99 10.31 -2.51
N ILE A 252 -16.18 9.04 -2.15
CA ILE A 252 -15.17 8.23 -1.47
C ILE A 252 -13.95 8.02 -2.37
N ALA A 253 -14.14 7.73 -3.64
CA ALA A 253 -13.05 7.48 -4.58
C ALA A 253 -12.21 8.75 -4.85
N LEU A 254 -12.82 9.92 -4.96
CA LEU A 254 -12.12 11.20 -5.06
C LEU A 254 -11.43 11.57 -3.74
N SER A 255 -12.05 11.28 -2.61
CA SER A 255 -11.40 11.43 -1.29
C SER A 255 -10.18 10.52 -1.17
N ALA A 256 -10.25 9.27 -1.69
CA ALA A 256 -9.12 8.37 -1.75
C ALA A 256 -7.99 8.88 -2.67
N ALA A 257 -8.33 9.56 -3.77
CA ALA A 257 -7.34 10.23 -4.60
C ALA A 257 -6.60 11.32 -3.83
N CYS A 258 -7.34 12.16 -3.08
CA CYS A 258 -6.76 13.21 -2.24
C CYS A 258 -5.90 12.64 -1.10
N MET A 259 -6.35 11.56 -0.46
CA MET A 259 -5.55 10.80 0.52
C MET A 259 -4.25 10.25 -0.12
N GLY A 260 -4.36 9.71 -1.34
CA GLY A 260 -3.23 9.24 -2.13
C GLY A 260 -2.23 10.37 -2.40
N ILE A 261 -2.71 11.56 -2.80
CA ILE A 261 -1.88 12.75 -2.97
C ILE A 261 -1.09 13.03 -1.70
N ALA A 262 -1.76 13.21 -0.55
CA ALA A 262 -1.10 13.54 0.71
C ALA A 262 -0.08 12.48 1.15
N ARG A 263 -0.48 11.20 1.15
CA ARG A 263 0.39 10.08 1.56
C ARG A 263 1.66 10.00 0.71
N TYR A 264 1.47 9.94 -0.62
CA TYR A 264 2.60 9.74 -1.53
C TYR A 264 3.44 10.99 -1.71
N SER A 265 2.90 12.21 -1.50
CA SER A 265 3.69 13.43 -1.44
C SER A 265 4.72 13.38 -0.32
N ILE A 266 4.29 13.01 0.89
CA ILE A 266 5.19 12.88 2.03
C ILE A 266 6.20 11.75 1.79
N ASN A 267 5.77 10.60 1.31
CA ASN A 267 6.66 9.46 1.05
C ASN A 267 7.69 9.73 -0.05
N SER A 268 7.34 10.50 -1.06
CA SER A 268 8.17 10.72 -2.25
C SER A 268 9.01 11.98 -2.16
N TRP A 269 8.51 13.03 -1.49
CA TRP A 269 9.13 14.36 -1.46
C TRP A 269 9.46 14.85 -0.04
N GLY A 270 9.01 14.17 1.00
CA GLY A 270 9.21 14.57 2.38
C GLY A 270 10.69 14.57 2.81
N VAL A 271 11.51 13.63 2.33
CA VAL A 271 12.94 13.59 2.63
C VAL A 271 13.64 14.84 2.09
N ILE A 272 13.40 15.17 0.81
CA ILE A 272 14.01 16.36 0.21
C ILE A 272 13.47 17.65 0.85
N TYR A 273 12.19 17.70 1.23
CA TYR A 273 11.63 18.82 1.99
C TYR A 273 12.37 19.06 3.32
N LEU A 274 12.64 17.99 4.08
CA LEU A 274 13.38 18.08 5.34
C LEU A 274 14.83 18.53 5.13
N GLN A 275 15.46 18.09 4.02
CA GLN A 275 16.82 18.48 3.71
C GLN A 275 16.92 19.93 3.21
N GLU A 276 16.02 20.37 2.33
CA GLU A 276 16.07 21.68 1.71
C GLU A 276 15.50 22.79 2.61
N VAL A 277 14.39 22.52 3.32
CA VAL A 277 13.67 23.53 4.10
C VAL A 277 14.09 23.54 5.56
N LYS A 278 14.40 22.36 6.10
CA LYS A 278 14.71 22.18 7.53
C LYS A 278 16.20 21.90 7.81
N ALA A 279 17.02 21.83 6.77
CA ALA A 279 18.47 21.60 6.83
C ALA A 279 18.87 20.31 7.56
N TYR A 280 18.06 19.24 7.47
CA TYR A 280 18.39 17.96 8.07
C TYR A 280 19.38 17.18 7.21
N SER A 281 20.23 16.38 7.88
CA SER A 281 20.98 15.35 7.20
C SER A 281 20.03 14.30 6.60
N LEU A 282 20.48 13.56 5.59
CA LEU A 282 19.67 12.54 4.94
C LEU A 282 19.14 11.47 5.93
N VAL A 283 20.01 11.04 6.87
CA VAL A 283 19.64 10.05 7.89
C VAL A 283 18.61 10.62 8.88
N ALA A 284 18.79 11.87 9.34
CA ALA A 284 17.83 12.52 10.21
C ALA A 284 16.46 12.68 9.52
N ALA A 285 16.45 13.12 8.25
CA ALA A 285 15.23 13.23 7.45
C ALA A 285 14.53 11.88 7.27
N GLY A 286 15.27 10.83 6.94
CA GLY A 286 14.76 9.46 6.84
C GLY A 286 14.17 8.95 8.16
N SER A 287 14.83 9.22 9.29
CA SER A 287 14.36 8.80 10.61
C SER A 287 13.04 9.49 11.00
N VAL A 288 12.89 10.79 10.70
CA VAL A 288 11.63 11.52 10.93
C VAL A 288 10.51 10.95 10.08
N LEU A 289 10.76 10.72 8.78
CA LEU A 289 9.72 10.20 7.88
C LEU A 289 9.34 8.75 8.16
N ALA A 290 10.25 7.93 8.69
CA ALA A 290 9.94 6.55 9.08
C ALA A 290 8.83 6.47 10.14
N LEU A 291 8.63 7.51 10.94
CA LEU A 291 7.57 7.54 11.96
C LEU A 291 6.17 7.56 11.35
N ALA A 292 5.99 8.15 10.16
CA ALA A 292 4.68 8.16 9.51
C ALA A 292 4.14 6.76 9.20
N PRO A 293 4.84 5.87 8.47
CA PRO A 293 4.35 4.50 8.28
C PRO A 293 4.30 3.70 9.58
N LEU A 294 5.29 3.80 10.48
CA LEU A 294 5.28 3.05 11.73
C LEU A 294 4.06 3.37 12.59
N MET A 295 3.76 4.65 12.78
CA MET A 295 2.56 5.09 13.50
C MET A 295 1.28 4.85 12.69
N GLY A 296 1.38 4.83 11.36
CA GLY A 296 0.30 4.38 10.48
C GLY A 296 -0.11 2.93 10.74
N GLY A 297 0.86 2.05 10.99
CA GLY A 297 0.61 0.68 11.43
C GLY A 297 -0.15 0.60 12.76
N VAL A 298 0.23 1.42 13.73
CA VAL A 298 -0.47 1.53 15.03
C VAL A 298 -1.90 2.05 14.83
N GLY A 299 -2.09 3.10 14.02
CA GLY A 299 -3.40 3.65 13.69
C GLY A 299 -4.31 2.65 12.99
N SER A 300 -3.76 1.91 12.01
CA SER A 300 -4.47 0.86 11.29
C SER A 300 -4.92 -0.27 12.22
N PHE A 301 -4.06 -0.71 13.14
CA PHE A 301 -4.41 -1.72 14.14
C PHE A 301 -5.49 -1.23 15.10
N ALA A 302 -5.40 0.02 15.55
CA ALA A 302 -6.35 0.62 16.47
C ALA A 302 -7.70 0.98 15.81
N SER A 303 -7.75 1.09 14.47
CA SER A 303 -8.88 1.64 13.72
C SER A 303 -10.21 0.95 14.00
N GLY A 304 -10.22 -0.39 14.05
CA GLY A 304 -11.42 -1.16 14.36
C GLY A 304 -11.96 -0.87 15.76
N TYR A 305 -11.09 -0.94 16.77
CA TYR A 305 -11.48 -0.63 18.15
C TYR A 305 -12.01 0.81 18.29
N ILE A 306 -11.32 1.77 17.69
CA ILE A 306 -11.71 3.18 17.71
C ILE A 306 -13.08 3.36 17.06
N SER A 307 -13.29 2.79 15.88
CA SER A 307 -14.57 2.87 15.19
C SER A 307 -15.70 2.25 15.98
N ASP A 308 -15.52 1.04 16.48
CA ASP A 308 -16.62 0.29 17.11
C ASP A 308 -16.96 0.81 18.51
N LYS A 309 -15.95 1.11 19.34
CA LYS A 309 -16.17 1.50 20.74
C LYS A 309 -16.40 3.00 20.91
N ILE A 310 -15.72 3.85 20.12
CA ILE A 310 -15.82 5.31 20.30
C ILE A 310 -16.89 5.87 19.36
N PHE A 311 -16.89 5.44 18.10
CA PHE A 311 -17.77 6.01 17.06
C PHE A 311 -18.97 5.11 16.71
N LYS A 312 -19.22 4.04 17.45
CA LYS A 312 -20.36 3.11 17.27
C LYS A 312 -20.46 2.61 15.82
N SER A 313 -19.33 2.18 15.27
CA SER A 313 -19.18 1.69 13.88
C SER A 313 -19.59 2.71 12.80
N ASN A 314 -19.56 4.02 13.13
CA ASN A 314 -19.75 5.07 12.14
C ASN A 314 -18.43 5.36 11.41
N HIS A 315 -18.16 4.60 10.35
CA HIS A 315 -16.91 4.68 9.59
C HIS A 315 -16.71 6.06 8.94
N ALA A 316 -17.78 6.73 8.49
CA ALA A 316 -17.70 8.06 7.90
C ALA A 316 -17.26 9.12 8.93
N LEU A 317 -17.89 9.12 10.11
CA LEU A 317 -17.51 10.04 11.19
C LEU A 317 -16.08 9.78 11.67
N THR A 318 -15.70 8.51 11.85
CA THR A 318 -14.33 8.13 12.20
C THR A 318 -13.34 8.69 11.18
N THR A 319 -13.64 8.57 9.88
CA THR A 319 -12.79 9.08 8.81
C THR A 319 -12.65 10.60 8.84
N VAL A 320 -13.72 11.34 9.09
CA VAL A 320 -13.68 12.81 9.20
C VAL A 320 -12.83 13.24 10.39
N VAL A 321 -13.05 12.66 11.56
CA VAL A 321 -12.30 13.02 12.78
C VAL A 321 -10.80 12.73 12.61
N PHE A 322 -10.44 11.56 12.08
CA PHE A 322 -9.04 11.22 11.84
C PHE A 322 -8.44 11.95 10.64
N GLY A 323 -9.28 12.44 9.73
CA GLY A 323 -8.89 13.42 8.71
C GLY A 323 -8.35 14.70 9.34
N PHE A 324 -9.01 15.22 10.36
CA PHE A 324 -8.51 16.37 11.12
C PHE A 324 -7.24 16.05 11.91
N VAL A 325 -7.11 14.85 12.51
CA VAL A 325 -5.86 14.42 13.16
C VAL A 325 -4.71 14.40 12.16
N MET A 326 -4.91 13.83 10.97
CA MET A 326 -3.93 13.82 9.88
C MET A 326 -3.59 15.24 9.44
N LEU A 327 -4.58 16.14 9.32
CA LEU A 327 -4.39 17.54 8.94
C LEU A 327 -3.53 18.29 9.97
N VAL A 328 -3.82 18.13 11.27
CA VAL A 328 -3.03 18.73 12.36
C VAL A 328 -1.57 18.24 12.28
N GLY A 329 -1.34 16.96 12.07
CA GLY A 329 0.00 16.40 11.87
C GLY A 329 0.72 17.05 10.68
N LEU A 330 0.06 17.14 9.52
CA LEU A 330 0.66 17.70 8.32
C LEU A 330 0.93 19.23 8.43
N VAL A 331 -0.03 19.98 8.94
CA VAL A 331 0.11 21.43 9.16
C VAL A 331 1.23 21.70 10.17
N GLY A 332 1.23 20.97 11.29
CA GLY A 332 2.29 21.09 12.30
C GLY A 332 3.68 20.77 11.73
N PHE A 333 3.81 19.72 10.93
CA PHE A 333 5.05 19.38 10.23
C PHE A 333 5.51 20.47 9.26
N CYS A 334 4.58 21.07 8.52
CA CYS A 334 4.90 22.16 7.57
C CYS A 334 5.25 23.48 8.25
N LEU A 335 4.72 23.74 9.45
CA LEU A 335 4.88 25.01 10.17
C LEU A 335 5.93 24.98 11.29
N SER A 336 6.33 23.78 11.74
CA SER A 336 7.37 23.64 12.77
C SER A 336 8.69 24.31 12.35
N PRO A 337 9.42 24.92 13.29
CA PRO A 337 10.67 25.60 12.98
C PRO A 337 11.75 24.63 12.50
N ALA A 338 12.64 25.11 11.61
CA ALA A 338 13.75 24.33 11.11
C ALA A 338 14.69 23.89 12.27
N GLY A 339 15.25 22.68 12.17
CA GLY A 339 16.18 22.13 13.15
C GLY A 339 15.52 21.50 14.39
N ASN A 340 14.21 21.56 14.56
CA ASN A 340 13.53 20.91 15.69
C ASN A 340 13.05 19.50 15.33
N GLN A 341 13.99 18.54 15.34
CA GLN A 341 13.71 17.16 14.93
C GLN A 341 12.65 16.48 15.81
N TRP A 342 12.58 16.81 17.10
CA TRP A 342 11.58 16.23 18.01
C TRP A 342 10.16 16.63 17.61
N LEU A 343 9.95 17.91 17.28
CA LEU A 343 8.63 18.43 16.89
C LEU A 343 8.19 17.90 15.53
N ASP A 344 9.11 17.80 14.57
CA ASP A 344 8.83 17.19 13.26
C ASP A 344 8.50 15.70 13.39
N SER A 345 9.19 15.00 14.28
CA SER A 345 8.92 13.58 14.61
C SER A 345 7.53 13.40 15.22
N LEU A 346 7.15 14.27 16.15
CA LEU A 346 5.82 14.25 16.78
C LEU A 346 4.71 14.47 15.74
N PHE A 347 4.85 15.49 14.88
CA PHE A 347 3.85 15.76 13.87
C PHE A 347 3.79 14.68 12.78
N MET A 348 4.92 14.07 12.40
CA MET A 348 4.92 12.91 11.51
C MET A 348 4.26 11.68 12.14
N ALA A 349 4.42 11.48 13.44
CA ALA A 349 3.73 10.42 14.16
C ALA A 349 2.20 10.64 14.19
N ILE A 350 1.75 11.87 14.45
CA ILE A 350 0.32 12.26 14.42
C ILE A 350 -0.26 12.09 13.01
N PHE A 351 0.45 12.58 11.98
CA PHE A 351 0.07 12.42 10.58
C PHE A 351 -0.08 10.94 10.22
N GLY A 352 0.93 10.13 10.55
CA GLY A 352 0.94 8.71 10.25
C GLY A 352 -0.17 7.94 10.96
N PHE A 353 -0.42 8.22 12.24
CA PHE A 353 -1.50 7.60 13.01
C PHE A 353 -2.86 7.90 12.38
N GLY A 354 -3.14 9.17 12.08
CA GLY A 354 -4.38 9.58 11.42
C GLY A 354 -4.54 8.90 10.04
N LEU A 355 -3.48 8.91 9.24
CA LEU A 355 -3.46 8.25 7.93
C LEU A 355 -3.74 6.74 8.04
N GLY A 356 -3.16 6.06 9.03
CA GLY A 356 -3.37 4.62 9.24
C GLY A 356 -4.82 4.26 9.53
N VAL A 357 -5.51 5.06 10.38
CA VAL A 357 -6.94 4.90 10.64
C VAL A 357 -7.76 5.13 9.37
N ILE A 358 -7.51 6.23 8.66
CA ILE A 358 -8.26 6.60 7.45
C ILE A 358 -8.07 5.56 6.35
N LEU A 359 -6.89 5.02 6.19
CA LEU A 359 -6.57 4.05 5.14
C LEU A 359 -7.44 2.79 5.22
N CYS A 360 -7.80 2.36 6.42
CA CYS A 360 -8.71 1.23 6.63
C CYS A 360 -10.13 1.53 6.13
N PHE A 361 -10.61 2.74 6.34
CA PHE A 361 -11.99 3.12 5.98
C PHE A 361 -12.11 3.59 4.54
N ILE A 362 -11.35 4.60 4.11
CA ILE A 362 -11.37 5.10 2.71
C ILE A 362 -10.86 4.01 1.77
N GLY A 363 -9.88 3.20 2.18
CA GLY A 363 -9.31 2.14 1.34
C GLY A 363 -10.29 1.02 0.97
N GLY A 364 -11.46 0.95 1.62
CA GLY A 364 -12.45 -0.08 1.28
C GLY A 364 -13.73 -0.08 2.09
N MET A 365 -13.68 0.01 3.41
CA MET A 365 -14.86 -0.21 4.27
C MET A 365 -16.01 0.76 3.98
N LEU A 366 -15.74 2.06 3.83
CA LEU A 366 -16.77 3.06 3.49
C LEU A 366 -17.49 2.75 2.18
N ALA A 367 -16.78 2.27 1.17
CA ALA A 367 -17.37 1.92 -0.11
C ALA A 367 -18.19 0.63 -0.01
N VAL A 368 -17.73 -0.34 0.78
CA VAL A 368 -18.44 -1.60 1.04
C VAL A 368 -19.73 -1.35 1.81
N ASP A 369 -19.75 -0.43 2.78
CA ASP A 369 -20.96 -0.04 3.54
C ASP A 369 -22.11 0.48 2.64
N LEU A 370 -21.79 0.99 1.47
CA LEU A 370 -22.73 1.63 0.55
C LEU A 370 -23.11 0.77 -0.68
N CYS A 371 -22.65 -0.46 -0.74
CA CYS A 371 -22.91 -1.37 -1.85
C CYS A 371 -23.32 -2.78 -1.37
N SER A 372 -23.81 -3.61 -2.28
CA SER A 372 -24.06 -5.03 -2.00
C SER A 372 -22.75 -5.80 -1.89
N GLN A 373 -22.72 -6.90 -1.16
CA GLN A 373 -21.52 -7.77 -1.02
C GLN A 373 -20.95 -8.22 -2.38
N LYS A 374 -21.83 -8.46 -3.37
CA LYS A 374 -21.44 -8.84 -4.75
C LYS A 374 -20.71 -7.74 -5.51
N ALA A 375 -20.90 -6.49 -5.11
CA ALA A 375 -20.29 -5.32 -5.74
C ALA A 375 -19.10 -4.74 -4.96
N ALA A 376 -18.78 -5.31 -3.79
CA ALA A 376 -17.71 -4.83 -2.92
C ALA A 376 -16.37 -4.75 -3.66
N GLY A 377 -16.04 -5.74 -4.48
CA GLY A 377 -14.80 -5.74 -5.28
C GLY A 377 -14.75 -4.59 -6.29
N ALA A 378 -15.87 -4.28 -6.97
CA ALA A 378 -15.94 -3.15 -7.90
C ALA A 378 -15.80 -1.81 -7.18
N ALA A 379 -16.45 -1.65 -6.02
CA ALA A 379 -16.35 -0.45 -5.20
C ALA A 379 -14.90 -0.22 -4.71
N MET A 380 -14.27 -1.23 -4.13
CA MET A 380 -12.88 -1.17 -3.69
C MET A 380 -11.91 -0.94 -4.85
N GLY A 381 -12.17 -1.55 -6.01
CA GLY A 381 -11.39 -1.36 -7.22
C GLY A 381 -11.42 0.09 -7.73
N THR A 382 -12.62 0.69 -7.78
CA THR A 382 -12.81 2.10 -8.17
C THR A 382 -12.07 3.04 -7.22
N VAL A 383 -12.23 2.85 -5.92
CA VAL A 383 -11.55 3.64 -4.88
C VAL A 383 -10.04 3.49 -4.99
N GLY A 384 -9.55 2.26 -5.13
CA GLY A 384 -8.12 1.98 -5.26
C GLY A 384 -7.49 2.57 -6.51
N LEU A 385 -8.20 2.51 -7.65
CA LEU A 385 -7.73 3.10 -8.91
C LEU A 385 -7.54 4.62 -8.78
N LEU A 386 -8.53 5.33 -8.23
CA LEU A 386 -8.44 6.78 -8.05
C LEU A 386 -7.39 7.17 -6.99
N ALA A 387 -7.20 6.37 -5.94
CA ALA A 387 -6.13 6.60 -4.97
C ALA A 387 -4.74 6.56 -5.62
N TYR A 388 -4.48 5.60 -6.50
CA TYR A 388 -3.21 5.53 -7.24
C TYR A 388 -3.10 6.56 -8.35
N ALA A 389 -4.21 6.95 -8.99
CA ALA A 389 -4.22 8.06 -9.93
C ALA A 389 -3.81 9.38 -9.24
N GLY A 390 -4.39 9.69 -8.08
CA GLY A 390 -3.97 10.81 -7.25
C GLY A 390 -2.49 10.74 -6.86
N ALA A 391 -2.03 9.56 -6.46
CA ALA A 391 -0.62 9.33 -6.14
C ALA A 391 0.32 9.57 -7.33
N ALA A 392 -0.08 9.21 -8.55
CA ALA A 392 0.72 9.49 -9.75
C ALA A 392 0.73 10.98 -10.10
N VAL A 393 -0.43 11.62 -10.05
CA VAL A 393 -0.56 13.07 -10.33
C VAL A 393 0.30 13.90 -9.38
N GLN A 394 0.33 13.56 -8.09
CA GLN A 394 1.13 14.31 -7.14
C GLN A 394 2.63 14.23 -7.43
N ASP A 395 3.17 13.08 -7.90
CA ASP A 395 4.61 12.96 -8.17
C ASP A 395 5.02 13.90 -9.33
N VAL A 396 4.23 13.92 -10.41
CA VAL A 396 4.46 14.84 -11.54
C VAL A 396 4.31 16.29 -11.10
N LEU A 397 3.25 16.61 -10.35
CA LEU A 397 2.95 17.98 -9.96
C LEU A 397 3.98 18.53 -8.96
N ASN A 398 4.40 17.74 -7.97
CA ASN A 398 5.45 18.15 -7.03
C ASN A 398 6.79 18.37 -7.75
N GLY A 399 7.16 17.49 -8.70
CA GLY A 399 8.37 17.67 -9.50
C GLY A 399 8.34 18.96 -10.31
N TRP A 400 7.23 19.23 -11.00
CA TRP A 400 7.04 20.45 -11.78
C TRP A 400 7.03 21.73 -10.89
N LEU A 401 6.31 21.71 -9.76
CA LEU A 401 6.29 22.83 -8.80
C LEU A 401 7.69 23.10 -8.23
N MET A 402 8.47 22.06 -7.99
CA MET A 402 9.83 22.20 -7.47
C MET A 402 10.74 22.84 -8.53
N ASP A 403 10.74 22.36 -9.76
CA ASP A 403 11.56 22.95 -10.83
C ASP A 403 11.12 24.37 -11.17
N SER A 404 9.81 24.66 -11.17
CA SER A 404 9.27 26.00 -11.41
C SER A 404 9.68 27.03 -10.33
N SER A 405 9.98 26.54 -9.13
CA SER A 405 10.40 27.39 -7.99
C SER A 405 11.91 27.50 -7.83
N LYS A 406 12.68 26.82 -8.70
CA LYS A 406 14.15 26.75 -8.63
C LYS A 406 14.77 28.11 -8.89
N ILE A 407 15.60 28.56 -7.96
CA ILE A 407 16.46 29.75 -8.14
C ILE A 407 17.91 29.35 -7.89
N MET A 408 18.83 30.01 -8.60
CA MET A 408 20.26 29.80 -8.37
C MET A 408 20.80 30.88 -7.44
N VAL A 409 21.28 30.46 -6.27
CA VAL A 409 21.89 31.36 -5.27
C VAL A 409 23.37 30.94 -5.12
N LYS A 410 24.28 31.80 -5.51
CA LYS A 410 25.75 31.53 -5.50
C LYS A 410 26.13 30.20 -6.18
N GLY A 411 25.46 29.86 -7.29
CA GLY A 411 25.71 28.61 -8.02
C GLY A 411 25.05 27.34 -7.44
N VAL A 412 24.32 27.46 -6.33
CA VAL A 412 23.56 26.35 -5.71
C VAL A 412 22.07 26.51 -6.03
N ALA A 413 21.43 25.42 -6.46
CA ALA A 413 19.98 25.40 -6.67
C ALA A 413 19.23 25.43 -5.31
N VAL A 414 18.34 26.40 -5.16
CA VAL A 414 17.45 26.53 -3.99
C VAL A 414 16.01 26.41 -4.46
N TYR A 415 15.20 25.66 -3.73
CA TYR A 415 13.82 25.37 -4.08
C TYR A 415 12.84 25.96 -3.08
N ASN A 416 11.74 26.56 -3.58
CA ASN A 416 10.69 27.12 -2.73
C ASN A 416 9.54 26.10 -2.58
N PHE A 417 9.33 25.60 -1.38
CA PHE A 417 8.29 24.63 -1.07
C PHE A 417 6.93 25.23 -0.68
N SER A 418 6.72 26.53 -0.81
CA SER A 418 5.46 27.16 -0.37
C SER A 418 4.23 26.61 -1.10
N ASN A 419 4.28 26.55 -2.43
CA ASN A 419 3.19 26.00 -3.24
C ASN A 419 3.02 24.48 -3.01
N ILE A 420 4.12 23.76 -2.81
CA ILE A 420 4.11 22.34 -2.52
C ILE A 420 3.42 22.05 -1.19
N LYS A 421 3.74 22.82 -0.13
CA LYS A 421 3.06 22.71 1.17
C LYS A 421 1.57 23.01 1.08
N MET A 422 1.18 24.06 0.33
CA MET A 422 -0.23 24.38 0.11
C MET A 422 -0.95 23.25 -0.64
N PHE A 423 -0.32 22.66 -1.63
CA PHE A 423 -0.87 21.51 -2.36
C PHE A 423 -1.06 20.29 -1.43
N TRP A 424 -0.10 19.98 -0.56
CA TRP A 424 -0.21 18.87 0.40
C TRP A 424 -1.35 19.11 1.40
N ILE A 425 -1.38 20.28 2.04
CA ILE A 425 -2.42 20.64 3.03
C ILE A 425 -3.79 20.72 2.36
N GLY A 426 -3.88 21.34 1.18
CA GLY A 426 -5.11 21.45 0.41
C GLY A 426 -5.69 20.10 0.03
N SER A 427 -4.85 19.10 -0.29
CA SER A 427 -5.31 17.75 -0.58
C SER A 427 -5.96 17.07 0.62
N VAL A 428 -5.45 17.24 1.83
CA VAL A 428 -6.06 16.70 3.05
C VAL A 428 -7.38 17.41 3.38
N ILE A 429 -7.44 18.73 3.23
CA ILE A 429 -8.68 19.48 3.42
C ILE A 429 -9.75 19.02 2.43
N LEU A 430 -9.40 18.90 1.15
CA LEU A 430 -10.32 18.43 0.12
C LEU A 430 -10.77 16.98 0.38
N MET A 431 -9.86 16.11 0.84
CA MET A 431 -10.20 14.75 1.28
C MET A 431 -11.31 14.77 2.34
N ILE A 432 -11.17 15.60 3.38
CA ILE A 432 -12.17 15.71 4.46
C ILE A 432 -13.50 16.20 3.89
N ILE A 433 -13.50 17.27 3.07
CA ILE A 433 -14.70 17.82 2.46
C ILE A 433 -15.44 16.79 1.63
N LEU A 434 -14.71 15.98 0.85
CA LEU A 434 -15.29 14.94 0.00
C LEU A 434 -15.88 13.77 0.80
N VAL A 435 -15.43 13.51 2.02
CA VAL A 435 -16.03 12.49 2.89
C VAL A 435 -17.32 12.98 3.55
N LEU A 436 -17.47 14.28 3.82
CA LEU A 436 -18.63 14.82 4.55
C LEU A 436 -19.99 14.35 4.01
N PRO A 437 -20.27 14.32 2.68
CA PRO A 437 -21.56 13.84 2.16
C PRO A 437 -21.90 12.41 2.58
N THR A 438 -20.88 11.57 2.82
CA THR A 438 -21.09 10.17 3.21
C THR A 438 -21.67 10.01 4.61
N LEU A 439 -21.64 11.04 5.47
CA LEU A 439 -22.28 11.06 6.77
C LEU A 439 -23.80 10.93 6.68
N TRP A 440 -24.40 11.37 5.58
CA TRP A 440 -25.85 11.32 5.33
C TRP A 440 -26.24 10.21 4.35
N ALA A 441 -25.29 9.40 3.89
CA ALA A 441 -25.57 8.30 2.99
C ALA A 441 -26.38 7.22 3.70
N LYS A 442 -27.52 6.83 3.08
CA LYS A 442 -28.35 5.74 3.62
C LYS A 442 -27.66 4.39 3.38
N LYS A 443 -27.38 3.66 4.45
CA LYS A 443 -26.88 2.28 4.37
C LYS A 443 -27.97 1.38 3.75
N PRO A 444 -27.63 0.36 2.94
CA PRO A 444 -28.59 -0.64 2.48
C PRO A 444 -29.28 -1.31 3.66
N LYS A 445 -30.61 -1.54 3.57
CA LYS A 445 -31.51 -2.01 4.67
C LYS A 445 -31.04 -3.24 5.45
N LYS A 446 -30.11 -4.05 4.95
CA LYS A 446 -29.58 -5.22 5.68
C LYS A 446 -28.62 -4.85 6.83
N PHE A 447 -27.97 -3.71 6.81
CA PHE A 447 -27.09 -3.26 7.89
C PHE A 447 -27.86 -2.68 9.07
N GLU A 448 -29.06 -2.10 8.86
CA GLU A 448 -29.92 -1.59 9.93
C GLU A 448 -30.48 -2.69 10.84
N ALA A 449 -30.63 -3.91 10.34
CA ALA A 449 -31.13 -5.05 11.14
C ALA A 449 -30.07 -5.60 12.09
N ALA A 450 -28.79 -5.56 11.73
CA ALA A 450 -27.68 -6.03 12.56
C ALA A 450 -27.33 -5.02 13.66
N GLU A 451 -27.44 -3.72 13.42
CA GLU A 451 -27.23 -2.67 14.45
C GLU A 451 -28.34 -2.62 15.53
N LYS A 452 -29.55 -3.13 15.22
CA LYS A 452 -30.67 -3.19 16.20
C LYS A 452 -30.64 -4.45 17.07
N SER A 453 -29.79 -5.43 16.73
CA SER A 453 -29.66 -6.71 17.46
C SER A 453 -28.36 -6.84 18.27
N ALA A 454 -27.48 -5.84 18.25
CA ALA A 454 -26.24 -5.72 19.03
C ALA A 454 -26.39 -4.65 20.12
#